data_6a9feb6f115f09be0310a7caab04c588
#
_entry.id   6a9feb6f115f09be0310a7caab04c588
#
_cell.length_a   1.000
_cell.length_b   1.000
_cell.length_c   1.000
_cell.angle_alpha   90.00
_cell.angle_beta   90.00
_cell.angle_gamma   90.00
#
_symmetry.space_group_name_H-M   'P 1'
#
loop_
_entity.id
_entity.type
_entity.pdbx_description
1 polymer ?
#
loop_
_entity_poly.entity_id
_entity_poly.type
_entity_poly.pdbx_seq_one_letter_code
_entity_poly.pdbx_strand_id
1 'polypeptide(L)'
;SRDGEPLTLAVKIGRESDRHVITFEDITRQLLDQRQAAWSDVARRIAHEIKNPLTPIQLATERLKRRYRKQIEQDGELFDELTSTIVRQVGDLRKMVDEFSSFARLPKPSFRPEDALDLVRQSLFLQEVAHPNVDYRFEAPDAGPVRIQCDRHQLGQALTNTLKNAYEAIETKAKSADVDF
;
A
#
# COMPACT_ATOMS: atom_id res chain seq x y z
N SER A 1 23.63 16.51 -16.28
CA SER A 1 22.25 16.52 -15.75
C SER A 1 21.32 17.03 -16.85
N ARG A 2 20.18 16.42 -16.97
CA ARG A 2 19.10 16.89 -17.85
C ARG A 2 18.04 17.44 -16.91
N ASP A 3 17.65 18.70 -17.10
CA ASP A 3 16.67 19.40 -16.26
C ASP A 3 16.98 19.40 -14.74
N GLY A 4 18.25 19.38 -14.36
CA GLY A 4 18.71 19.41 -12.97
C GLY A 4 18.79 18.03 -12.30
N GLU A 5 18.31 16.95 -12.91
CA GLU A 5 18.40 15.61 -12.36
C GLU A 5 19.76 14.93 -12.64
N PRO A 6 20.30 14.15 -11.70
CA PRO A 6 21.55 13.43 -11.90
C PRO A 6 21.38 12.32 -12.93
N LEU A 7 22.32 12.24 -13.90
CA LEU A 7 22.39 11.16 -14.87
C LEU A 7 23.50 10.18 -14.49
N THR A 8 23.24 8.89 -14.68
CA THR A 8 24.25 7.84 -14.58
C THR A 8 24.65 7.41 -15.99
N LEU A 9 25.92 7.66 -16.34
CA LEU A 9 26.46 7.33 -17.65
C LEU A 9 27.37 6.11 -17.57
N ALA A 10 27.13 5.11 -18.40
CA ALA A 10 28.12 4.08 -18.68
C ALA A 10 29.10 4.61 -19.73
N VAL A 11 30.38 4.62 -19.40
CA VAL A 11 31.44 5.06 -20.31
C VAL A 11 32.24 3.84 -20.76
N LYS A 12 32.32 3.62 -22.07
CA LYS A 12 33.19 2.59 -22.65
C LYS A 12 34.27 3.26 -23.43
N ILE A 13 35.54 2.86 -23.18
CA ILE A 13 36.71 3.35 -23.88
C ILE A 13 37.29 2.19 -24.70
N GLY A 14 37.22 2.32 -26.00
CA GLY A 14 37.83 1.39 -26.94
C GLY A 14 39.06 2.00 -27.57
N ARG A 15 40.07 1.18 -27.90
CA ARG A 15 41.23 1.58 -28.69
C ARG A 15 41.18 0.87 -30.03
N GLU A 16 41.23 1.66 -31.11
CA GLU A 16 41.27 1.17 -32.47
C GLU A 16 42.50 1.78 -33.15
N SER A 17 43.53 0.95 -33.37
CA SER A 17 44.83 1.36 -33.91
C SER A 17 45.46 2.51 -33.08
N ASP A 18 45.45 3.73 -33.58
CA ASP A 18 46.01 4.92 -32.94
C ASP A 18 44.95 5.92 -32.43
N ARG A 19 43.68 5.47 -32.38
CA ARG A 19 42.55 6.30 -31.96
C ARG A 19 41.86 5.69 -30.73
N HIS A 20 41.40 6.55 -29.83
CA HIS A 20 40.51 6.17 -28.74
C HIS A 20 39.10 6.54 -29.11
N VAL A 21 38.20 5.58 -28.95
CA VAL A 21 36.73 5.80 -29.11
C VAL A 21 36.13 5.76 -27.73
N ILE A 22 35.46 6.83 -27.34
CA ILE A 22 34.73 6.93 -26.07
C ILE A 22 33.25 6.96 -26.39
N THR A 23 32.49 5.99 -25.85
CA THR A 23 31.05 5.93 -25.98
C THR A 23 30.38 6.17 -24.63
N PHE A 24 29.33 6.93 -24.63
CA PHE A 24 28.51 7.25 -23.45
C PHE A 24 27.12 6.70 -23.66
N GLU A 25 26.61 6.01 -22.65
CA GLU A 25 25.25 5.49 -22.64
C GLU A 25 24.56 5.94 -21.35
N ASP A 26 23.40 6.56 -21.46
CA ASP A 26 22.59 6.90 -20.29
C ASP A 26 21.88 5.65 -19.78
N ILE A 27 22.35 5.14 -18.65
CA ILE A 27 21.83 3.94 -17.98
C ILE A 27 21.00 4.28 -16.73
N THR A 28 20.66 5.56 -16.52
CA THR A 28 19.93 6.02 -15.33
C THR A 28 18.64 5.24 -15.15
N ARG A 29 17.83 5.18 -16.18
CA ARG A 29 16.54 4.49 -16.17
C ARG A 29 16.68 2.99 -15.96
N GLN A 30 17.65 2.37 -16.62
CA GLN A 30 17.94 0.95 -16.49
C GLN A 30 18.32 0.57 -15.07
N LEU A 31 19.16 1.38 -14.40
CA LEU A 31 19.54 1.14 -13.01
C LEU A 31 18.38 1.33 -12.04
N LEU A 32 17.52 2.33 -12.25
CA LEU A 32 16.33 2.52 -11.44
C LEU A 32 15.37 1.34 -11.57
N ASP A 33 15.14 0.87 -12.79
CA ASP A 33 14.29 -0.29 -13.07
C ASP A 33 14.84 -1.57 -12.41
N GLN A 34 16.16 -1.79 -12.49
CA GLN A 34 16.81 -2.94 -11.85
C GLN A 34 16.71 -2.88 -10.31
N ARG A 35 16.95 -1.70 -9.73
CA ARG A 35 16.81 -1.49 -8.28
C ARG A 35 15.40 -1.76 -7.82
N GLN A 36 14.41 -1.27 -8.56
CA GLN A 36 13.00 -1.47 -8.23
C GLN A 36 12.59 -2.94 -8.35
N ALA A 37 13.06 -3.65 -9.38
CA ALA A 37 12.80 -5.09 -9.53
C ALA A 37 13.44 -5.89 -8.39
N ALA A 38 14.70 -5.63 -8.05
CA ALA A 38 15.39 -6.27 -6.94
C ALA A 38 14.69 -6.00 -5.60
N TRP A 39 14.27 -4.75 -5.36
CA TRP A 39 13.52 -4.38 -4.16
C TRP A 39 12.18 -5.10 -4.07
N SER A 40 11.44 -5.20 -5.17
CA SER A 40 10.16 -5.91 -5.24
C SER A 40 10.30 -7.39 -4.86
N ASP A 41 11.34 -8.06 -5.35
CA ASP A 41 11.62 -9.47 -5.02
C ASP A 41 11.99 -9.66 -3.55
N VAL A 42 12.82 -8.78 -2.99
CA VAL A 42 13.19 -8.80 -1.57
C VAL A 42 11.98 -8.57 -0.69
N ALA A 43 11.18 -7.55 -0.99
CA ALA A 43 9.98 -7.23 -0.22
C ALA A 43 8.95 -8.37 -0.24
N ARG A 44 8.77 -9.02 -1.39
CA ARG A 44 7.90 -10.19 -1.51
C ARG A 44 8.38 -11.34 -0.62
N ARG A 45 9.68 -11.62 -0.65
CA ARG A 45 10.28 -12.67 0.16
C ARG A 45 10.14 -12.38 1.65
N ILE A 46 10.46 -11.15 2.08
CA ILE A 46 10.28 -10.71 3.46
C ILE A 46 8.82 -10.85 3.89
N ALA A 47 7.87 -10.42 3.06
CA ALA A 47 6.44 -10.54 3.36
C ALA A 47 6.04 -12.01 3.58
N HIS A 48 6.50 -12.94 2.75
CA HIS A 48 6.25 -14.36 2.94
C HIS A 48 6.89 -14.91 4.22
N GLU A 49 8.15 -14.54 4.49
CA GLU A 49 8.88 -14.99 5.68
C GLU A 49 8.25 -14.46 6.98
N ILE A 50 7.68 -13.24 6.97
CA ILE A 50 6.95 -12.69 8.14
C ILE A 50 5.56 -13.33 8.28
N LYS A 51 4.82 -13.58 7.21
CA LYS A 51 3.50 -14.23 7.28
C LYS A 51 3.56 -15.66 7.82
N ASN A 52 4.64 -16.37 7.51
CA ASN A 52 4.80 -17.77 7.91
C ASN A 52 4.67 -18.01 9.43
N PRO A 53 5.33 -17.25 10.32
CA PRO A 53 5.16 -17.42 11.77
C PRO A 53 3.84 -16.82 12.30
N LEU A 54 3.22 -15.83 11.64
CA LEU A 54 1.99 -15.20 12.12
C LEU A 54 0.79 -16.15 12.10
N THR A 55 0.66 -16.96 11.06
CA THR A 55 -0.44 -17.93 10.94
C THR A 55 -0.46 -18.96 12.08
N PRO A 56 0.65 -19.66 12.41
CA PRO A 56 0.65 -20.59 13.54
C PRO A 56 0.46 -19.90 14.89
N ILE A 57 0.93 -18.66 15.09
CA ILE A 57 0.68 -17.89 16.32
C ILE A 57 -0.81 -17.62 16.48
N GLN A 58 -1.48 -17.15 15.44
CA GLN A 58 -2.93 -16.92 15.46
C GLN A 58 -3.68 -18.20 15.79
N LEU A 59 -3.41 -19.29 15.05
CA LEU A 59 -4.08 -20.57 15.26
C LEU A 59 -3.83 -21.16 16.66
N ALA A 60 -2.61 -21.02 17.19
CA ALA A 60 -2.27 -21.48 18.54
C ALA A 60 -3.06 -20.70 19.60
N THR A 61 -3.15 -19.36 19.45
CA THR A 61 -3.90 -18.49 20.36
C THR A 61 -5.39 -18.80 20.32
N GLU A 62 -5.98 -18.97 19.13
CA GLU A 62 -7.39 -19.35 18.96
C GLU A 62 -7.68 -20.73 19.56
N ARG A 63 -6.75 -21.71 19.41
CA ARG A 63 -6.87 -23.03 20.03
C ARG A 63 -6.79 -22.95 21.54
N LEU A 64 -5.87 -22.15 22.09
CA LEU A 64 -5.77 -21.89 23.53
C LEU A 64 -7.08 -21.34 24.05
N LYS A 65 -7.63 -20.30 23.42
CA LYS A 65 -8.90 -19.69 23.78
C LYS A 65 -10.02 -20.72 23.78
N ARG A 66 -10.18 -21.48 22.68
CA ARG A 66 -11.24 -22.50 22.54
C ARG A 66 -11.15 -23.61 23.56
N ARG A 67 -9.91 -24.08 23.87
CA ARG A 67 -9.73 -25.26 24.72
C ARG A 67 -9.79 -24.93 26.20
N TYR A 68 -9.19 -23.83 26.62
CA TYR A 68 -8.95 -23.55 28.04
C TYR A 68 -9.89 -22.50 28.64
N ARG A 69 -10.58 -21.69 27.84
CA ARG A 69 -11.48 -20.64 28.32
C ARG A 69 -12.49 -21.14 29.36
N LYS A 70 -13.07 -22.33 29.15
CA LYS A 70 -14.06 -22.93 30.05
C LYS A 70 -13.46 -23.53 31.31
N GLN A 71 -12.15 -23.72 31.36
CA GLN A 71 -11.42 -24.29 32.49
C GLN A 71 -10.83 -23.20 33.39
N ILE A 72 -10.83 -21.96 32.94
CA ILE A 72 -10.31 -20.82 33.71
C ILE A 72 -11.50 -20.24 34.49
N GLU A 73 -11.53 -20.55 35.78
CA GLU A 73 -12.57 -20.07 36.71
C GLU A 73 -12.24 -18.69 37.25
N GLN A 74 -10.96 -18.42 37.51
CA GLN A 74 -10.45 -17.10 37.93
C GLN A 74 -9.77 -16.42 36.73
N ASP A 75 -9.92 -15.11 36.63
CA ASP A 75 -9.30 -14.27 35.58
C ASP A 75 -9.71 -14.64 34.15
N GLY A 76 -10.89 -15.24 33.96
CA GLY A 76 -11.38 -15.63 32.65
C GLY A 76 -11.56 -14.45 31.69
N GLU A 77 -11.94 -13.27 32.19
CA GLU A 77 -12.06 -12.03 31.40
C GLU A 77 -10.70 -11.53 30.95
N LEU A 78 -9.71 -11.54 31.86
CA LEU A 78 -8.33 -11.19 31.54
C LEU A 78 -7.74 -12.12 30.48
N PHE A 79 -8.01 -13.42 30.58
CA PHE A 79 -7.58 -14.38 29.56
C PHE A 79 -8.20 -14.10 28.19
N ASP A 80 -9.49 -13.73 28.14
CA ASP A 80 -10.16 -13.37 26.90
C ASP A 80 -9.61 -12.06 26.32
N GLU A 81 -9.32 -11.07 27.14
CA GLU A 81 -8.71 -9.80 26.73
C GLU A 81 -7.32 -10.02 26.14
N LEU A 82 -6.46 -10.75 26.84
CA LEU A 82 -5.08 -11.02 26.40
C LEU A 82 -5.05 -11.82 25.09
N THR A 83 -5.83 -12.91 25.01
CA THR A 83 -5.88 -13.73 23.80
C THR A 83 -6.47 -12.97 22.60
N SER A 84 -7.50 -12.16 22.82
CA SER A 84 -8.11 -11.32 21.79
C SER A 84 -7.13 -10.23 21.32
N THR A 85 -6.35 -9.66 22.24
CA THR A 85 -5.31 -8.69 21.91
C THR A 85 -4.23 -9.32 21.04
N ILE A 86 -3.76 -10.53 21.36
CA ILE A 86 -2.77 -11.24 20.53
C ILE A 86 -3.34 -11.48 19.12
N VAL A 87 -4.56 -12.00 19.01
CA VAL A 87 -5.19 -12.26 17.70
C VAL A 87 -5.33 -10.98 16.88
N ARG A 88 -5.74 -9.87 17.51
CA ARG A 88 -5.84 -8.56 16.87
C ARG A 88 -4.49 -8.07 16.38
N GLN A 89 -3.45 -8.08 17.23
CA GLN A 89 -2.10 -7.64 16.87
C GLN A 89 -1.49 -8.47 15.74
N VAL A 90 -1.69 -9.77 15.74
CA VAL A 90 -1.26 -10.65 14.64
C VAL A 90 -1.99 -10.30 13.35
N GLY A 91 -3.30 -10.00 13.43
CA GLY A 91 -4.11 -9.55 12.30
C GLY A 91 -3.62 -8.21 11.72
N ASP A 92 -3.28 -7.27 12.58
CA ASP A 92 -2.78 -5.94 12.17
C ASP A 92 -1.38 -6.04 11.54
N LEU A 93 -0.49 -6.85 12.11
CA LEU A 93 0.82 -7.15 11.50
C LEU A 93 0.66 -7.79 10.12
N ARG A 94 -0.28 -8.71 9.96
CA ARG A 94 -0.56 -9.34 8.66
C ARG A 94 -1.02 -8.32 7.62
N LYS A 95 -1.92 -7.40 8.00
CA LYS A 95 -2.36 -6.31 7.10
C LYS A 95 -1.19 -5.43 6.68
N MET A 96 -0.35 -4.98 7.63
CA MET A 96 0.85 -4.19 7.33
C MET A 96 1.78 -4.89 6.34
N VAL A 97 2.02 -6.18 6.53
CA VAL A 97 2.86 -6.99 5.63
C VAL A 97 2.23 -7.14 4.25
N ASP A 98 0.89 -7.26 4.16
CA ASP A 98 0.17 -7.30 2.89
C ASP A 98 0.29 -5.97 2.13
N GLU A 99 0.11 -4.84 2.83
CA GLU A 99 0.27 -3.50 2.28
C GLU A 99 1.70 -3.25 1.80
N PHE A 100 2.71 -3.62 2.61
CA PHE A 100 4.12 -3.53 2.23
C PHE A 100 4.43 -4.35 0.96
N SER A 101 3.95 -5.59 0.90
CA SER A 101 4.14 -6.47 -0.26
C SER A 101 3.43 -5.92 -1.51
N SER A 102 2.26 -5.31 -1.34
CA SER A 102 1.50 -4.68 -2.42
C SER A 102 2.22 -3.45 -2.97
N PHE A 103 2.73 -2.58 -2.08
CA PHE A 103 3.53 -1.41 -2.45
C PHE A 103 4.79 -1.80 -3.26
N ALA A 104 5.50 -2.83 -2.82
CA ALA A 104 6.69 -3.32 -3.52
C ALA A 104 6.41 -3.93 -4.91
N ARG A 105 5.15 -4.32 -5.18
CA ARG A 105 4.73 -4.94 -6.45
C ARG A 105 4.12 -3.97 -7.45
N LEU A 106 4.16 -2.67 -7.19
CA LEU A 106 3.56 -1.72 -8.13
C LEU A 106 4.10 -1.99 -9.54
N PRO A 107 3.26 -2.47 -10.47
CA PRO A 107 3.66 -2.68 -11.85
C PRO A 107 4.07 -1.35 -12.48
N LYS A 108 4.87 -1.39 -13.54
CA LYS A 108 5.14 -0.18 -14.32
C LYS A 108 3.81 0.44 -14.75
N PRO A 109 3.60 1.74 -14.53
CA PRO A 109 2.34 2.38 -14.87
C PRO A 109 2.08 2.32 -16.37
N SER A 110 0.86 1.97 -16.74
CA SER A 110 0.37 2.01 -18.12
C SER A 110 -0.45 3.28 -18.31
N PHE A 111 0.21 4.36 -18.73
CA PHE A 111 -0.45 5.64 -18.95
C PHE A 111 -1.38 5.60 -20.15
N ARG A 112 -2.65 5.95 -19.94
CA ARG A 112 -3.69 6.07 -20.98
C ARG A 112 -4.50 7.35 -20.74
N PRO A 113 -5.15 7.89 -21.82
CA PRO A 113 -6.11 8.98 -21.65
C PRO A 113 -7.33 8.47 -20.88
N GLU A 114 -7.50 8.95 -19.66
CA GLU A 114 -8.61 8.58 -18.77
C GLU A 114 -9.41 9.82 -18.38
N ASP A 115 -10.65 9.62 -17.93
CA ASP A 115 -11.46 10.69 -17.36
C ASP A 115 -11.29 10.73 -15.85
N ALA A 116 -10.68 11.80 -15.33
CA ALA A 116 -10.43 11.97 -13.91
C ALA A 116 -11.73 11.99 -13.09
N LEU A 117 -12.81 12.59 -13.63
CA LEU A 117 -14.09 12.68 -12.92
C LEU A 117 -14.73 11.29 -12.77
N ASP A 118 -14.62 10.44 -13.80
CA ASP A 118 -15.11 9.06 -13.75
C ASP A 118 -14.37 8.23 -12.68
N LEU A 119 -13.03 8.38 -12.60
CA LEU A 119 -12.22 7.70 -11.59
C LEU A 119 -12.58 8.12 -10.16
N VAL A 120 -12.78 9.43 -9.94
CA VAL A 120 -13.19 9.94 -8.63
C VAL A 120 -14.58 9.44 -8.26
N ARG A 121 -15.56 9.49 -9.18
CA ARG A 121 -16.92 9.00 -8.94
C ARG A 121 -16.94 7.51 -8.58
N GLN A 122 -16.17 6.68 -9.28
CA GLN A 122 -16.07 5.26 -8.97
C GLN A 122 -15.47 5.00 -7.59
N SER A 123 -14.42 5.75 -7.23
CA SER A 123 -13.79 5.61 -5.92
C SER A 123 -14.70 6.07 -4.79
N LEU A 124 -15.45 7.17 -4.98
CA LEU A 124 -16.43 7.66 -4.02
C LEU A 124 -17.58 6.67 -3.83
N PHE A 125 -18.16 6.17 -4.93
CA PHE A 125 -19.26 5.21 -4.86
C PHE A 125 -18.92 3.99 -4.00
N LEU A 126 -17.69 3.46 -4.11
CA LEU A 126 -17.25 2.35 -3.29
C LEU A 126 -17.20 2.70 -1.80
N GLN A 127 -16.82 3.94 -1.46
CA GLN A 127 -16.77 4.40 -0.08
C GLN A 127 -18.16 4.72 0.47
N GLU A 128 -19.05 5.29 -0.31
CA GLU A 128 -20.45 5.52 0.06
C GLU A 128 -21.17 4.22 0.41
N VAL A 129 -20.95 3.16 -0.38
CA VAL A 129 -21.53 1.83 -0.10
C VAL A 129 -20.92 1.22 1.16
N ALA A 130 -19.61 1.38 1.38
CA ALA A 130 -18.93 0.81 2.55
C ALA A 130 -19.22 1.57 3.85
N HIS A 131 -19.48 2.87 3.77
CA HIS A 131 -19.63 3.77 4.92
C HIS A 131 -20.85 4.70 4.76
N PRO A 132 -22.08 4.17 4.85
CA PRO A 132 -23.32 4.93 4.59
C PRO A 132 -23.63 5.99 5.66
N ASN A 133 -22.87 6.02 6.75
CA ASN A 133 -22.95 7.01 7.83
C ASN A 133 -22.14 8.29 7.57
N VAL A 134 -21.43 8.38 6.43
CA VAL A 134 -20.65 9.55 6.04
C VAL A 134 -21.31 10.23 4.84
N ASP A 135 -21.46 11.55 4.91
CA ASP A 135 -21.95 12.37 3.79
C ASP A 135 -20.79 12.71 2.84
N TYR A 136 -20.84 12.17 1.63
CA TYR A 136 -19.86 12.42 0.59
C TYR A 136 -20.40 13.46 -0.39
N ARG A 137 -19.65 14.54 -0.62
CA ARG A 137 -19.98 15.56 -1.60
C ARG A 137 -18.95 15.62 -2.70
N PHE A 138 -19.38 15.51 -3.93
CA PHE A 138 -18.54 15.61 -5.10
C PHE A 138 -18.93 16.82 -5.93
N GLU A 139 -18.09 17.82 -5.91
CA GLU A 139 -18.24 19.02 -6.72
C GLU A 139 -17.35 18.89 -7.96
N ALA A 140 -17.98 18.75 -9.12
CA ALA A 140 -17.28 18.65 -10.39
C ALA A 140 -17.39 19.97 -11.15
N PRO A 141 -16.37 20.37 -11.92
CA PRO A 141 -16.48 21.53 -12.80
C PRO A 141 -17.51 21.25 -13.92
N ASP A 142 -18.29 22.27 -14.29
CA ASP A 142 -19.30 22.19 -15.35
C ASP A 142 -18.70 22.03 -16.77
N ALA A 143 -17.38 22.00 -16.88
CA ALA A 143 -16.63 22.05 -18.15
C ALA A 143 -16.52 20.72 -18.90
N GLY A 144 -17.28 19.68 -18.54
CA GLY A 144 -17.23 18.36 -19.19
C GLY A 144 -16.09 17.47 -18.68
N PRO A 145 -15.73 16.39 -19.42
CA PRO A 145 -14.76 15.40 -18.97
C PRO A 145 -13.35 16.00 -18.83
N VAL A 146 -12.71 15.71 -17.69
CA VAL A 146 -11.31 16.13 -17.43
C VAL A 146 -10.37 15.00 -17.85
N ARG A 147 -9.75 15.15 -19.03
CA ARG A 147 -8.84 14.17 -19.58
C ARG A 147 -7.45 14.28 -18.97
N ILE A 148 -6.94 13.17 -18.41
CA ILE A 148 -5.59 13.06 -17.85
C ILE A 148 -4.88 11.82 -18.42
N GLN A 149 -3.55 11.86 -18.46
CA GLN A 149 -2.72 10.70 -18.78
C GLN A 149 -2.35 10.01 -17.47
N CYS A 150 -2.97 8.85 -17.20
CA CYS A 150 -2.69 8.13 -15.97
C CYS A 150 -2.85 6.62 -16.16
N ASP A 151 -2.32 5.87 -15.20
CA ASP A 151 -2.67 4.47 -14.99
C ASP A 151 -3.95 4.42 -14.14
N ARG A 152 -5.05 3.95 -14.74
CA ARG A 152 -6.37 3.88 -14.11
C ARG A 152 -6.35 3.11 -12.80
N HIS A 153 -5.63 1.98 -12.75
CA HIS A 153 -5.58 1.13 -11.57
C HIS A 153 -4.80 1.80 -10.43
N GLN A 154 -3.62 2.34 -10.73
CA GLN A 154 -2.78 2.99 -9.70
C GLN A 154 -3.42 4.26 -9.16
N LEU A 155 -4.01 5.09 -10.03
CA LEU A 155 -4.71 6.30 -9.58
C LEU A 155 -5.98 5.95 -8.79
N GLY A 156 -6.75 4.96 -9.22
CA GLY A 156 -7.91 4.47 -8.48
C GLY A 156 -7.53 3.96 -7.08
N GLN A 157 -6.42 3.23 -6.97
CA GLN A 157 -5.89 2.78 -5.68
C GLN A 157 -5.47 3.97 -4.79
N ALA A 158 -4.79 4.96 -5.35
CA ALA A 158 -4.41 6.17 -4.61
C ALA A 158 -5.63 6.94 -4.08
N LEU A 159 -6.65 7.11 -4.91
CA LEU A 159 -7.91 7.75 -4.52
C LEU A 159 -8.61 6.95 -3.40
N THR A 160 -8.73 5.65 -3.55
CA THR A 160 -9.33 4.78 -2.53
C THR A 160 -8.59 4.86 -1.21
N ASN A 161 -7.25 4.83 -1.22
CA ASN A 161 -6.43 4.96 -0.01
C ASN A 161 -6.62 6.33 0.65
N THR A 162 -6.68 7.40 -0.13
CA THR A 162 -6.91 8.76 0.39
C THR A 162 -8.28 8.90 1.05
N LEU A 163 -9.32 8.38 0.41
CA LEU A 163 -10.67 8.40 0.96
C LEU A 163 -10.80 7.54 2.22
N LYS A 164 -10.15 6.37 2.24
CA LYS A 164 -10.09 5.51 3.43
C LYS A 164 -9.40 6.21 4.59
N ASN A 165 -8.25 6.85 4.36
CA ASN A 165 -7.54 7.61 5.39
C ASN A 165 -8.41 8.77 5.94
N ALA A 166 -9.15 9.46 5.08
CA ALA A 166 -10.07 10.51 5.49
C ALA A 166 -11.20 9.95 6.37
N TYR A 167 -11.80 8.82 5.98
CA TYR A 167 -12.80 8.13 6.78
C TYR A 167 -12.27 7.73 8.16
N GLU A 168 -11.10 7.08 8.23
CA GLU A 168 -10.47 6.66 9.48
C GLU A 168 -10.17 7.85 10.42
N ALA A 169 -9.77 8.98 9.85
CA ALA A 169 -9.56 10.22 10.62
C ALA A 169 -10.87 10.77 11.20
N ILE A 170 -11.96 10.75 10.42
CA ILE A 170 -13.29 11.18 10.88
C ILE A 170 -13.78 10.25 12.00
N GLU A 171 -13.68 8.93 11.82
CA GLU A 171 -14.09 7.94 12.80
C GLU A 171 -13.31 8.09 14.13
N THR A 172 -12.00 8.30 14.04
CA THR A 172 -11.15 8.52 15.22
C THR A 172 -11.55 9.78 15.97
N LYS A 173 -11.82 10.87 15.24
CA LYS A 173 -12.27 12.12 15.83
C LYS A 173 -13.65 12.00 16.50
N ALA A 174 -14.58 11.29 15.88
CA ALA A 174 -15.89 11.03 16.45
C ALA A 174 -15.81 10.25 17.77
N LYS A 175 -14.99 9.16 17.79
CA LYS A 175 -14.74 8.38 19.01
C LYS A 175 -14.08 9.18 20.13
N SER A 176 -13.18 10.12 19.80
CA SER A 176 -12.55 10.99 20.80
C SER A 176 -13.52 12.02 21.37
N ALA A 177 -14.47 12.50 20.58
CA ALA A 177 -15.49 13.44 21.03
C ALA A 177 -16.56 12.79 21.95
N ASP A 178 -16.80 11.47 21.81
CA ASP A 178 -17.74 10.71 22.68
C ASP A 178 -17.10 10.35 24.06
N VAL A 179 -15.81 10.54 24.25
CA VAL A 179 -15.10 10.21 25.51
C VAL A 179 -15.01 11.40 26.46
N ASP A 180 -15.29 12.62 26.00
CA ASP A 180 -15.22 13.86 26.79
C ASP A 180 -16.54 14.21 27.52
N PHE A 181 -17.38 13.19 27.88
CA PHE A 181 -18.55 13.36 28.75
C PHE A 181 -18.56 12.38 29.91
#